data_a1612a44c55df694f77d26de7c07fe80
#
_entry.id   a1612a44c55df694f77d26de7c07fe80
#
_cell.length_a   1.000
_cell.length_b   1.000
_cell.length_c   1.000
_cell.angle_alpha   90.00
_cell.angle_beta   90.00
_cell.angle_gamma   90.00
#
_symmetry.space_group_name_H-M   'P 1'
#
loop_
_entity.id
_entity.type
_entity.pdbx_description
1 polymer ?
#
loop_
_entity_poly.entity_id
_entity_poly.type
_entity_poly.pdbx_seq_one_letter_code
_entity_poly.pdbx_strand_id
1 'polypeptide(L)'
;MNVWHLKGNLTFSVGQYSTAGIKADNEDAIGIRIPEGVLLSTKGAAAIIADGVSAAEAGKEASETCVRNFLVDYFSTPDTWTVKKSTSQVLIALNRWLYSRGREFHEAKKGYVSTFSCIIFKSHAAHIFHVGDSRIYRFRGGKLEQLTRDHRTVISEQESYLVRAMGLDVSLDVDCSIHDIEVGDTFLLTTDGLHDFVSQADMINILAQVQENYDEACVHLAQAALKNNSDDNISCQIIRVNSLPEQNIEDATQKLTALPFPPNLDVGKVIDGYRIEKELHASSRSQVYLVSDVETGGRFCMKTPSVNFEDNAAYIERFVMESWIGSRIHNHHVVKIINPNKPKTYLYYLMAYIDGITLAQWIKENPNPPVQNVTYIIEQVV
;
A
#
# COMPACT_ATOMS: atom_id res chain seq x y z
N MET A 1 28.71 -18.44 3.75
CA MET A 1 27.26 -18.13 3.63
C MET A 1 26.96 -17.04 4.63
N ASN A 2 26.93 -15.78 4.18
CA ASN A 2 26.56 -14.67 5.06
C ASN A 2 25.05 -14.62 5.13
N VAL A 3 24.50 -15.06 6.25
CA VAL A 3 23.09 -14.88 6.59
C VAL A 3 22.91 -13.39 6.89
N TRP A 4 22.31 -12.68 5.95
CA TRP A 4 21.85 -11.30 6.18
C TRP A 4 20.74 -11.36 7.23
N HIS A 5 21.05 -11.06 8.45
CA HIS A 5 20.06 -10.80 9.48
C HIS A 5 19.37 -9.49 9.09
N LEU A 6 18.18 -9.59 8.51
CA LEU A 6 17.26 -8.46 8.37
C LEU A 6 16.96 -7.95 9.78
N LYS A 7 17.51 -6.82 10.15
CA LYS A 7 17.21 -6.14 11.41
C LYS A 7 15.79 -5.58 11.31
N GLY A 8 14.91 -6.11 12.14
CA GLY A 8 13.50 -5.74 12.23
C GLY A 8 12.60 -6.64 11.38
N ASN A 9 11.57 -7.17 11.99
CA ASN A 9 10.52 -7.95 11.33
C ASN A 9 9.23 -7.13 11.34
N LEU A 10 8.39 -7.35 10.33
CA LEU A 10 7.01 -6.89 10.36
C LEU A 10 6.25 -7.72 11.41
N THR A 11 5.76 -7.08 12.46
CA THR A 11 5.02 -7.77 13.53
C THR A 11 3.73 -7.06 13.85
N PHE A 12 2.74 -7.85 14.29
CA PHE A 12 1.40 -7.37 14.56
C PHE A 12 0.89 -7.89 15.91
N SER A 13 0.02 -7.10 16.56
CA SER A 13 -0.97 -7.59 17.52
C SER A 13 -2.31 -7.64 16.83
N VAL A 14 -3.04 -8.72 17.01
CA VAL A 14 -4.31 -8.93 16.32
C VAL A 14 -5.40 -9.31 17.31
N GLY A 15 -6.64 -8.95 16.99
CA GLY A 15 -7.84 -9.43 17.63
C GLY A 15 -8.93 -9.62 16.61
N GLN A 16 -9.84 -10.55 16.87
CA GLN A 16 -10.96 -10.82 15.97
C GLN A 16 -12.16 -11.36 16.74
N TYR A 17 -13.34 -11.02 16.26
CA TYR A 17 -14.59 -11.53 16.79
C TYR A 17 -15.64 -11.60 15.68
N SER A 18 -16.43 -12.67 15.69
CA SER A 18 -17.53 -12.88 14.77
C SER A 18 -18.66 -13.60 15.48
N THR A 19 -19.89 -13.15 15.30
CA THR A 19 -21.09 -13.72 15.93
C THR A 19 -22.29 -13.61 15.00
N ALA A 20 -23.21 -14.55 15.11
CA ALA A 20 -24.49 -14.48 14.43
C ALA A 20 -25.37 -13.31 14.90
N GLY A 21 -25.03 -12.66 16.01
CA GLY A 21 -25.88 -11.63 16.58
C GLY A 21 -27.22 -12.20 17.03
N ILE A 22 -28.30 -11.62 16.52
CA ILE A 22 -29.67 -12.12 16.75
C ILE A 22 -30.16 -13.10 15.68
N LYS A 23 -29.41 -13.25 14.57
CA LYS A 23 -29.75 -14.18 13.48
C LYS A 23 -29.52 -15.63 13.90
N ALA A 24 -30.16 -16.60 13.21
CA ALA A 24 -29.98 -18.03 13.46
C ALA A 24 -28.59 -18.52 13.01
N ASP A 25 -28.13 -18.03 11.89
CA ASP A 25 -26.86 -18.40 11.26
C ASP A 25 -25.92 -17.19 11.14
N ASN A 26 -24.63 -17.46 11.18
CA ASN A 26 -23.60 -16.47 10.86
C ASN A 26 -23.15 -16.67 9.41
N GLU A 27 -23.42 -15.68 8.57
CA GLU A 27 -23.03 -15.67 7.16
C GLU A 27 -21.74 -14.89 6.93
N ASP A 28 -21.24 -14.21 7.96
CA ASP A 28 -19.93 -13.55 7.95
C ASP A 28 -18.80 -14.58 8.04
N ALA A 29 -17.70 -14.27 7.39
CA ALA A 29 -16.45 -14.99 7.52
C ALA A 29 -15.27 -14.03 7.70
N ILE A 30 -14.35 -14.39 8.60
CA ILE A 30 -13.15 -13.63 8.87
C ILE A 30 -11.92 -14.55 8.86
N GLY A 31 -10.76 -14.00 8.50
CA GLY A 31 -9.51 -14.77 8.51
C GLY A 31 -8.27 -13.88 8.52
N ILE A 32 -7.28 -14.29 9.28
CA ILE A 32 -5.97 -13.64 9.35
C ILE A 32 -4.90 -14.71 9.12
N ARG A 33 -3.90 -14.39 8.30
CA ARG A 33 -2.70 -15.20 8.13
C ARG A 33 -1.47 -14.33 8.21
N ILE A 34 -0.64 -14.57 9.20
CA ILE A 34 0.66 -13.93 9.43
C ILE A 34 1.72 -15.04 9.32
N PRO A 35 2.31 -15.24 8.15
CA PRO A 35 3.36 -16.24 7.97
C PRO A 35 4.66 -15.79 8.62
N GLU A 36 5.62 -16.71 8.75
CA GLU A 36 6.95 -16.41 9.27
C GLU A 36 8.02 -16.43 8.17
N GLY A 37 9.18 -15.85 8.47
CA GLY A 37 10.39 -15.94 7.66
C GLY A 37 10.23 -15.38 6.25
N VAL A 38 10.67 -16.15 5.25
CA VAL A 38 10.70 -15.72 3.85
C VAL A 38 9.29 -15.43 3.31
N LEU A 39 8.30 -16.21 3.71
CA LEU A 39 6.94 -16.02 3.22
C LEU A 39 6.33 -14.68 3.71
N LEU A 40 6.64 -14.25 4.94
CA LEU A 40 6.24 -12.92 5.41
C LEU A 40 6.91 -11.80 4.61
N SER A 41 8.17 -11.93 4.26
CA SER A 41 8.88 -10.90 3.49
C SER A 41 8.45 -10.85 2.02
N THR A 42 8.12 -12.00 1.41
CA THR A 42 7.74 -12.07 -0.02
C THR A 42 6.25 -11.81 -0.25
N LYS A 43 5.38 -12.31 0.63
CA LYS A 43 3.90 -12.24 0.50
C LYS A 43 3.24 -11.28 1.47
N GLY A 44 3.90 -10.98 2.60
CA GLY A 44 3.30 -10.16 3.67
C GLY A 44 2.35 -10.95 4.57
N ALA A 45 1.55 -10.23 5.35
CA ALA A 45 0.47 -10.75 6.17
C ALA A 45 -0.88 -10.31 5.59
N ALA A 46 -1.90 -11.15 5.66
CA ALA A 46 -3.22 -10.87 5.11
C ALA A 46 -4.32 -10.98 6.18
N ALA A 47 -5.25 -10.03 6.20
CA ALA A 47 -6.49 -10.09 6.95
C ALA A 47 -7.67 -9.86 6.00
N ILE A 48 -8.74 -10.62 6.18
CA ILE A 48 -9.89 -10.65 5.29
C ILE A 48 -11.17 -10.69 6.10
N ILE A 49 -12.15 -9.92 5.67
CA ILE A 49 -13.52 -9.98 6.13
C ILE A 49 -14.45 -10.11 4.92
N ALA A 50 -15.44 -10.94 5.03
CA ALA A 50 -16.42 -11.21 4.00
C ALA A 50 -17.80 -11.41 4.65
N ASP A 51 -18.81 -10.79 4.09
CA ASP A 51 -20.19 -10.86 4.51
C ASP A 51 -21.00 -11.59 3.41
N GLY A 52 -21.62 -12.69 3.78
CA GLY A 52 -22.48 -13.47 2.88
C GLY A 52 -23.84 -12.81 2.71
N VAL A 53 -24.21 -12.46 1.48
CA VAL A 53 -25.46 -11.74 1.22
C VAL A 53 -26.66 -12.57 1.68
N SER A 54 -27.38 -12.13 2.70
CA SER A 54 -28.49 -12.84 3.33
C SER A 54 -29.68 -13.11 2.38
N ALA A 55 -29.81 -12.36 1.27
CA ALA A 55 -30.78 -12.63 0.23
C ALA A 55 -30.32 -13.77 -0.73
N ALA A 56 -29.08 -14.25 -0.58
CA ALA A 56 -28.52 -15.35 -1.36
C ALA A 56 -28.75 -16.70 -0.64
N GLU A 57 -29.01 -17.77 -1.38
CA GLU A 57 -29.28 -19.11 -0.79
C GLU A 57 -28.03 -19.75 -0.19
N ALA A 58 -26.83 -19.30 -0.55
CA ALA A 58 -25.54 -19.83 -0.12
C ALA A 58 -24.56 -18.71 0.31
N GLY A 59 -25.05 -17.67 0.98
CA GLY A 59 -24.25 -16.54 1.44
C GLY A 59 -23.12 -16.98 2.38
N LYS A 60 -23.41 -17.81 3.35
CA LYS A 60 -22.43 -18.39 4.28
C LYS A 60 -21.31 -19.15 3.58
N GLU A 61 -21.66 -20.06 2.65
CA GLU A 61 -20.64 -20.82 1.93
C GLU A 61 -19.82 -19.92 0.99
N ALA A 62 -20.42 -18.84 0.48
CA ALA A 62 -19.73 -17.88 -0.35
C ALA A 62 -18.69 -17.10 0.46
N SER A 63 -19.05 -16.55 1.62
CA SER A 63 -18.13 -15.80 2.50
C SER A 63 -17.00 -16.69 3.04
N GLU A 64 -17.32 -17.88 3.53
CA GLU A 64 -16.33 -18.86 4.00
C GLU A 64 -15.37 -19.28 2.88
N THR A 65 -15.88 -19.49 1.66
CA THR A 65 -15.06 -19.83 0.49
C THR A 65 -14.14 -18.69 0.10
N CYS A 66 -14.65 -17.45 0.09
CA CYS A 66 -13.86 -16.26 -0.17
C CYS A 66 -12.68 -16.17 0.79
N VAL A 67 -12.90 -16.25 2.08
CA VAL A 67 -11.85 -16.10 3.10
C VAL A 67 -10.86 -17.26 3.04
N ARG A 68 -11.35 -18.49 3.16
CA ARG A 68 -10.49 -19.67 3.25
C ARG A 68 -9.64 -19.87 1.99
N ASN A 69 -10.29 -19.87 0.82
CA ASN A 69 -9.56 -20.17 -0.41
C ASN A 69 -8.64 -19.02 -0.80
N PHE A 70 -9.04 -17.76 -0.57
CA PHE A 70 -8.13 -16.65 -0.81
C PHE A 70 -6.84 -16.79 0.01
N LEU A 71 -6.93 -17.07 1.31
CA LEU A 71 -5.74 -17.23 2.16
C LEU A 71 -4.86 -18.39 1.72
N VAL A 72 -5.42 -19.48 1.22
CA VAL A 72 -4.64 -20.62 0.71
C VAL A 72 -3.98 -20.26 -0.61
N ASP A 73 -4.77 -19.76 -1.57
CA ASP A 73 -4.34 -19.57 -2.95
C ASP A 73 -3.38 -18.39 -3.09
N TYR A 74 -3.63 -17.27 -2.37
CA TYR A 74 -2.74 -16.10 -2.38
C TYR A 74 -1.32 -16.46 -1.96
N PHE A 75 -1.17 -17.17 -0.84
CA PHE A 75 0.14 -17.59 -0.34
C PHE A 75 0.78 -18.73 -1.13
N SER A 76 0.02 -19.36 -2.05
CA SER A 76 0.51 -20.39 -2.98
C SER A 76 0.92 -19.80 -4.34
N THR A 77 0.65 -18.53 -4.61
CA THR A 77 1.12 -17.89 -5.86
C THR A 77 2.65 -17.76 -5.88
N PRO A 78 3.30 -17.69 -7.05
CA PRO A 78 4.75 -17.52 -7.14
C PRO A 78 5.26 -16.31 -6.35
N ASP A 79 6.39 -16.46 -5.65
CA ASP A 79 7.00 -15.38 -4.84
C ASP A 79 7.44 -14.17 -5.68
N THR A 80 7.68 -14.38 -6.97
CA THR A 80 8.03 -13.33 -7.93
C THR A 80 6.84 -12.45 -8.35
N TRP A 81 5.62 -12.83 -7.98
CA TRP A 81 4.45 -12.02 -8.29
C TRP A 81 4.26 -10.90 -7.27
N THR A 82 3.92 -9.73 -7.77
CA THR A 82 3.53 -8.60 -6.91
C THR A 82 2.24 -8.93 -6.14
N VAL A 83 2.00 -8.23 -5.01
CA VAL A 83 0.76 -8.34 -4.24
C VAL A 83 -0.45 -8.16 -5.15
N LYS A 84 -0.47 -7.11 -5.97
CA LYS A 84 -1.56 -6.82 -6.90
C LYS A 84 -1.80 -7.97 -7.88
N LYS A 85 -0.75 -8.53 -8.50
CA LYS A 85 -0.87 -9.63 -9.46
C LYS A 85 -1.40 -10.89 -8.80
N SER A 86 -0.84 -11.28 -7.64
CA SER A 86 -1.28 -12.45 -6.88
C SER A 86 -2.76 -12.34 -6.50
N THR A 87 -3.14 -11.21 -5.89
CA THR A 87 -4.51 -10.95 -5.44
C THR A 87 -5.49 -10.95 -6.61
N SER A 88 -5.19 -10.23 -7.70
CA SER A 88 -6.10 -10.15 -8.85
C SER A 88 -6.35 -11.51 -9.49
N GLN A 89 -5.32 -12.36 -9.64
CA GLN A 89 -5.50 -13.70 -10.21
C GLN A 89 -6.37 -14.60 -9.33
N VAL A 90 -6.14 -14.56 -8.02
CA VAL A 90 -6.93 -15.35 -7.06
C VAL A 90 -8.39 -14.86 -7.03
N LEU A 91 -8.63 -13.55 -6.95
CA LEU A 91 -9.98 -12.99 -6.91
C LEU A 91 -10.78 -13.29 -8.19
N ILE A 92 -10.14 -13.19 -9.37
CA ILE A 92 -10.79 -13.55 -10.64
C ILE A 92 -11.19 -15.03 -10.66
N ALA A 93 -10.30 -15.93 -10.18
CA ALA A 93 -10.59 -17.35 -10.12
C ALA A 93 -11.74 -17.67 -9.15
N LEU A 94 -11.70 -17.09 -7.93
CA LEU A 94 -12.74 -17.23 -6.92
C LEU A 94 -14.09 -16.71 -7.42
N ASN A 95 -14.10 -15.51 -8.00
CA ASN A 95 -15.33 -14.91 -8.52
C ASN A 95 -15.97 -15.78 -9.61
N ARG A 96 -15.17 -16.31 -10.55
CA ARG A 96 -15.67 -17.20 -11.59
C ARG A 96 -16.26 -18.48 -11.01
N TRP A 97 -15.63 -19.02 -9.97
CA TRP A 97 -16.14 -20.21 -9.30
C TRP A 97 -17.47 -19.92 -8.60
N LEU A 98 -17.55 -18.84 -7.80
CA LEU A 98 -18.78 -18.43 -7.12
C LEU A 98 -19.91 -18.15 -8.11
N TYR A 99 -19.64 -17.39 -9.16
CA TYR A 99 -20.62 -17.10 -10.22
C TYR A 99 -21.11 -18.36 -10.92
N SER A 100 -20.19 -19.29 -11.26
CA SER A 100 -20.55 -20.56 -11.90
C SER A 100 -21.45 -21.41 -11.01
N ARG A 101 -21.14 -21.51 -9.71
CA ARG A 101 -21.96 -22.23 -8.72
C ARG A 101 -23.31 -21.55 -8.51
N GLY A 102 -23.32 -20.20 -8.47
CA GLY A 102 -24.57 -19.43 -8.37
C GLY A 102 -25.55 -19.68 -9.50
N ARG A 103 -25.10 -20.08 -10.69
CA ARG A 103 -25.96 -20.42 -11.84
C ARG A 103 -26.72 -21.75 -11.68
N GLU A 104 -26.38 -22.57 -10.72
CA GLU A 104 -27.12 -23.76 -10.37
C GLU A 104 -28.47 -23.42 -9.70
N PHE A 105 -28.63 -22.18 -9.19
CA PHE A 105 -29.89 -21.67 -8.66
C PHE A 105 -30.75 -20.99 -9.73
N HIS A 106 -32.05 -20.90 -9.50
CA HIS A 106 -33.00 -20.32 -10.50
C HIS A 106 -32.69 -18.85 -10.82
N GLU A 107 -32.13 -18.11 -9.85
CA GLU A 107 -31.63 -16.74 -10.02
C GLU A 107 -30.15 -16.70 -9.59
N ALA A 108 -29.25 -16.54 -10.55
CA ALA A 108 -27.81 -16.51 -10.30
C ALA A 108 -27.40 -15.43 -9.25
N LYS A 109 -28.14 -14.31 -9.17
CA LYS A 109 -27.94 -13.24 -8.20
C LYS A 109 -28.31 -13.61 -6.75
N LYS A 110 -29.00 -14.73 -6.56
CA LYS A 110 -29.39 -15.27 -5.25
C LYS A 110 -28.59 -16.52 -4.85
N GLY A 111 -27.52 -16.84 -5.59
CA GLY A 111 -26.70 -18.02 -5.34
C GLY A 111 -25.56 -17.77 -4.35
N TYR A 112 -24.35 -17.88 -4.83
CA TYR A 112 -23.12 -17.71 -4.06
C TYR A 112 -22.62 -16.26 -4.15
N VAL A 113 -23.12 -15.37 -3.29
CA VAL A 113 -22.77 -13.93 -3.29
C VAL A 113 -22.24 -13.52 -1.94
N SER A 114 -21.13 -12.78 -1.94
CA SER A 114 -20.50 -12.26 -0.72
C SER A 114 -19.76 -10.96 -0.97
N THR A 115 -19.65 -10.09 0.03
CA THR A 115 -18.66 -9.00 0.05
C THR A 115 -17.26 -9.59 0.17
N PHE A 116 -16.25 -8.77 -0.08
CA PHE A 116 -14.84 -9.14 0.14
C PHE A 116 -14.01 -7.90 0.42
N SER A 117 -13.46 -7.81 1.60
CA SER A 117 -12.50 -6.77 1.98
C SER A 117 -11.25 -7.39 2.55
N CYS A 118 -10.12 -7.14 1.90
CA CYS A 118 -8.82 -7.70 2.25
C CYS A 118 -7.79 -6.60 2.41
N ILE A 119 -6.95 -6.73 3.44
CA ILE A 119 -5.76 -5.92 3.64
C ILE A 119 -4.53 -6.83 3.68
N ILE A 120 -3.53 -6.52 2.87
CA ILE A 120 -2.26 -7.24 2.82
C ILE A 120 -1.15 -6.28 3.24
N PHE A 121 -0.52 -6.59 4.36
CA PHE A 121 0.61 -5.84 4.88
C PHE A 121 1.90 -6.42 4.33
N LYS A 122 2.60 -5.66 3.51
CA LYS A 122 3.92 -6.07 3.02
C LYS A 122 4.89 -4.91 3.21
N SER A 123 5.95 -5.16 3.96
CA SER A 123 6.99 -4.18 4.25
C SER A 123 6.45 -2.89 4.90
N HIS A 124 6.43 -1.77 4.22
CA HIS A 124 5.92 -0.48 4.70
C HIS A 124 4.59 -0.07 4.07
N ALA A 125 3.86 -1.01 3.48
CA ALA A 125 2.62 -0.73 2.79
C ALA A 125 1.47 -1.66 3.18
N ALA A 126 0.26 -1.11 3.27
CA ALA A 126 -0.99 -1.82 3.34
C ALA A 126 -1.67 -1.76 1.97
N HIS A 127 -1.85 -2.91 1.34
CA HIS A 127 -2.56 -3.07 0.09
C HIS A 127 -3.99 -3.49 0.38
N ILE A 128 -4.96 -2.69 -0.02
CA ILE A 128 -6.38 -2.94 0.19
C ILE A 128 -7.02 -3.36 -1.12
N PHE A 129 -7.82 -4.42 -1.06
CA PHE A 129 -8.67 -4.91 -2.15
C PHE A 129 -10.08 -5.05 -1.61
N HIS A 130 -11.04 -4.41 -2.27
CA HIS A 130 -12.38 -4.27 -1.72
C HIS A 130 -13.47 -4.43 -2.77
N VAL A 131 -14.50 -5.19 -2.42
CA VAL A 131 -15.75 -5.37 -3.16
C VAL A 131 -16.89 -5.54 -2.14
N GLY A 132 -17.91 -4.70 -2.22
CA GLY A 132 -19.06 -4.74 -1.32
C GLY A 132 -19.16 -3.51 -0.43
N ASP A 133 -19.67 -3.66 0.77
CA ASP A 133 -19.85 -2.60 1.76
C ASP A 133 -19.23 -2.90 3.13
N SER A 134 -18.56 -4.05 3.31
CA SER A 134 -17.67 -4.23 4.46
C SER A 134 -16.57 -3.18 4.46
N ARG A 135 -16.20 -2.65 5.62
CA ARG A 135 -15.30 -1.48 5.69
C ARG A 135 -13.95 -1.81 6.30
N ILE A 136 -12.92 -1.10 5.83
CA ILE A 136 -11.58 -1.07 6.42
C ILE A 136 -11.29 0.36 6.86
N TYR A 137 -10.89 0.51 8.13
CA TYR A 137 -10.51 1.78 8.73
C TYR A 137 -9.06 1.74 9.18
N ARG A 138 -8.43 2.91 9.23
CA ARG A 138 -7.13 3.14 9.88
C ARG A 138 -7.32 4.08 11.06
N PHE A 139 -6.88 3.66 12.24
CA PHE A 139 -6.78 4.49 13.43
C PHE A 139 -5.33 4.90 13.62
N ARG A 140 -5.05 6.20 13.48
CA ARG A 140 -3.73 6.81 13.63
C ARG A 140 -3.87 8.16 14.33
N GLY A 141 -3.07 8.41 15.37
CA GLY A 141 -3.06 9.71 16.06
C GLY A 141 -4.43 10.16 16.61
N GLY A 142 -5.24 9.23 17.10
CA GLY A 142 -6.57 9.49 17.64
C GLY A 142 -7.66 9.74 16.58
N LYS A 143 -7.37 9.54 15.29
CA LYS A 143 -8.32 9.70 14.19
C LYS A 143 -8.61 8.35 13.54
N LEU A 144 -9.87 8.12 13.21
CA LEU A 144 -10.33 6.96 12.46
C LEU A 144 -10.68 7.39 11.04
N GLU A 145 -9.97 6.84 10.06
CA GLU A 145 -10.14 7.12 8.63
C GLU A 145 -10.67 5.88 7.93
N GLN A 146 -11.79 5.99 7.21
CA GLN A 146 -12.30 4.92 6.36
C GLN A 146 -11.48 4.87 5.07
N LEU A 147 -10.91 3.71 4.75
CA LEU A 147 -10.04 3.49 3.59
C LEU A 147 -10.76 2.82 2.41
N THR A 148 -11.95 2.27 2.63
CA THR A 148 -12.79 1.65 1.60
C THR A 148 -14.00 2.54 1.30
N ARG A 149 -14.61 2.33 0.13
CA ARG A 149 -15.87 3.00 -0.26
C ARG A 149 -16.93 1.95 -0.49
N ASP A 150 -18.08 2.10 0.17
CA ASP A 150 -19.18 1.14 0.04
C ASP A 150 -19.70 1.06 -1.39
N HIS A 151 -19.88 -0.15 -1.90
CA HIS A 151 -20.47 -0.44 -3.20
C HIS A 151 -21.96 -0.76 -3.06
N ARG A 152 -22.70 0.15 -2.44
CA ARG A 152 -24.15 0.06 -2.28
C ARG A 152 -24.86 1.27 -2.87
N THR A 153 -26.05 1.05 -3.41
CA THR A 153 -26.96 2.12 -3.84
C THR A 153 -28.16 2.16 -2.91
N VAL A 154 -28.40 3.31 -2.33
CA VAL A 154 -29.57 3.57 -1.47
C VAL A 154 -30.72 3.97 -2.37
N ILE A 155 -31.82 3.20 -2.38
CA ILE A 155 -33.04 3.50 -3.16
C ILE A 155 -34.05 4.24 -2.28
N SER A 156 -34.12 3.93 -0.97
CA SER A 156 -34.95 4.59 0.01
C SER A 156 -34.27 4.56 1.39
N GLU A 157 -34.85 5.22 2.39
CA GLU A 157 -34.32 5.18 3.78
C GLU A 157 -34.27 3.77 4.38
N GLN A 158 -34.95 2.79 3.75
CA GLN A 158 -35.08 1.42 4.26
C GLN A 158 -34.54 0.34 3.29
N GLU A 159 -34.13 0.72 2.07
CA GLU A 159 -33.68 -0.23 1.06
C GLU A 159 -32.37 0.20 0.44
N SER A 160 -31.33 -0.61 0.63
CA SER A 160 -30.05 -0.51 -0.04
C SER A 160 -29.70 -1.83 -0.73
N TYR A 161 -29.05 -1.73 -1.87
CA TYR A 161 -28.63 -2.92 -2.64
C TYR A 161 -27.13 -2.85 -2.95
N LEU A 162 -26.45 -3.97 -2.79
CA LEU A 162 -25.08 -4.12 -3.25
C LEU A 162 -25.01 -4.00 -4.77
N VAL A 163 -24.17 -3.10 -5.25
CA VAL A 163 -23.91 -2.91 -6.69
C VAL A 163 -22.78 -3.80 -7.17
N ARG A 164 -21.85 -4.13 -6.26
CA ARG A 164 -20.72 -5.02 -6.52
C ARG A 164 -20.54 -5.99 -5.37
N ALA A 165 -20.40 -7.27 -5.70
CA ALA A 165 -20.08 -8.34 -4.75
C ALA A 165 -19.38 -9.48 -5.50
N MET A 166 -18.66 -10.32 -4.79
CA MET A 166 -18.12 -11.58 -5.30
C MET A 166 -19.28 -12.51 -5.71
N GLY A 167 -19.15 -13.13 -6.86
CA GLY A 167 -20.18 -14.05 -7.40
C GLY A 167 -21.43 -13.40 -8.00
N LEU A 168 -21.57 -12.07 -7.92
CA LEU A 168 -22.73 -11.34 -8.44
C LEU A 168 -22.74 -11.27 -9.98
N ASP A 169 -21.56 -11.11 -10.59
CA ASP A 169 -21.35 -11.03 -12.04
C ASP A 169 -20.14 -11.88 -12.46
N VAL A 170 -20.07 -12.23 -13.75
CA VAL A 170 -18.92 -12.94 -14.32
C VAL A 170 -17.65 -12.07 -14.30
N SER A 171 -17.80 -10.77 -14.48
CA SER A 171 -16.74 -9.80 -14.36
C SER A 171 -16.67 -9.24 -12.93
N LEU A 172 -15.47 -9.13 -12.39
CA LEU A 172 -15.22 -8.60 -11.07
C LEU A 172 -14.50 -7.26 -11.17
N ASP A 173 -15.11 -6.20 -10.63
CA ASP A 173 -14.50 -4.88 -10.48
C ASP A 173 -14.12 -4.66 -9.01
N VAL A 174 -12.81 -4.67 -8.74
CA VAL A 174 -12.22 -4.60 -7.39
C VAL A 174 -11.58 -3.24 -7.18
N ASP A 175 -11.99 -2.53 -6.15
CA ASP A 175 -11.29 -1.32 -5.72
C ASP A 175 -9.95 -1.71 -5.10
N CYS A 176 -8.87 -1.07 -5.57
CA CYS A 176 -7.51 -1.31 -5.11
C CYS A 176 -6.88 -0.01 -4.65
N SER A 177 -6.34 0.01 -3.43
CA SER A 177 -5.57 1.13 -2.91
C SER A 177 -4.34 0.67 -2.14
N ILE A 178 -3.37 1.56 -2.00
CA ILE A 178 -2.13 1.31 -1.27
C ILE A 178 -1.90 2.47 -0.32
N HIS A 179 -1.62 2.15 0.93
CA HIS A 179 -1.41 3.12 1.99
C HIS A 179 -0.10 2.84 2.71
N ASP A 180 0.63 3.91 3.05
CA ASP A 180 1.79 3.80 3.93
C ASP A 180 1.35 3.40 5.33
N ILE A 181 2.14 2.54 5.97
CA ILE A 181 1.93 2.14 7.36
C ILE A 181 3.06 2.63 8.25
N GLU A 182 2.71 2.94 9.49
CA GLU A 182 3.61 3.37 10.56
C GLU A 182 3.46 2.46 11.78
N VAL A 183 4.52 2.38 12.58
CA VAL A 183 4.43 1.69 13.88
C VAL A 183 3.39 2.39 14.74
N GLY A 184 2.45 1.61 15.28
CA GLY A 184 1.34 2.11 16.08
C GLY A 184 0.03 2.25 15.30
N ASP A 185 0.03 2.20 13.97
CA ASP A 185 -1.21 2.14 13.20
C ASP A 185 -2.06 0.97 13.61
N THR A 186 -3.35 1.19 13.73
CA THR A 186 -4.31 0.14 14.03
C THR A 186 -5.36 0.14 12.93
N PHE A 187 -5.53 -1.01 12.29
CA PHE A 187 -6.54 -1.22 11.26
C PHE A 187 -7.72 -1.97 11.85
N LEU A 188 -8.92 -1.51 11.51
CA LEU A 188 -10.19 -2.13 11.91
C LEU A 188 -10.95 -2.53 10.64
N LEU A 189 -11.29 -3.81 10.52
CA LEU A 189 -12.16 -4.35 9.49
C LEU A 189 -13.51 -4.67 10.11
N THR A 190 -14.61 -4.35 9.43
CA THR A 190 -15.97 -4.54 9.96
C THR A 190 -16.95 -4.94 8.88
N THR A 191 -17.96 -5.76 9.24
CA THR A 191 -19.19 -5.91 8.47
C THR A 191 -20.22 -4.83 8.86
N ASP A 192 -21.27 -4.68 8.08
CA ASP A 192 -22.30 -3.64 8.25
C ASP A 192 -23.07 -3.81 9.57
N GLY A 193 -23.30 -5.02 10.05
CA GLY A 193 -23.88 -5.29 11.36
C GLY A 193 -23.10 -4.66 12.53
N LEU A 194 -21.84 -4.25 12.31
CA LEU A 194 -21.10 -3.46 13.28
C LEU A 194 -21.13 -1.97 12.96
N HIS A 195 -20.67 -1.57 11.79
CA HIS A 195 -20.41 -0.16 11.53
C HIS A 195 -21.65 0.69 11.22
N ASP A 196 -22.77 0.08 10.91
CA ASP A 196 -24.05 0.80 10.79
C ASP A 196 -24.69 1.04 12.17
N PHE A 197 -24.27 0.31 13.22
CA PHE A 197 -24.82 0.41 14.58
C PHE A 197 -23.86 1.03 15.61
N VAL A 198 -22.57 1.10 15.34
CA VAL A 198 -21.56 1.69 16.24
C VAL A 198 -21.05 2.99 15.64
N SER A 199 -21.21 4.09 16.38
CA SER A 199 -20.73 5.40 15.92
C SER A 199 -19.21 5.43 15.77
N GLN A 200 -18.71 6.24 14.86
CA GLN A 200 -17.26 6.42 14.68
C GLN A 200 -16.58 6.91 15.98
N ALA A 201 -17.28 7.73 16.78
CA ALA A 201 -16.78 8.21 18.07
C ALA A 201 -16.61 7.06 19.08
N ASP A 202 -17.56 6.13 19.13
CA ASP A 202 -17.49 4.96 20.01
C ASP A 202 -16.38 4.00 19.56
N MET A 203 -16.23 3.78 18.25
CA MET A 203 -15.10 2.98 17.72
C MET A 203 -13.75 3.60 18.13
N ILE A 204 -13.60 4.92 18.00
CA ILE A 204 -12.40 5.66 18.42
C ILE A 204 -12.14 5.47 19.92
N ASN A 205 -13.17 5.61 20.74
CA ASN A 205 -13.05 5.49 22.20
C ASN A 205 -12.61 4.07 22.60
N ILE A 206 -13.19 3.03 21.98
CA ILE A 206 -12.81 1.65 22.25
C ILE A 206 -11.37 1.40 21.80
N LEU A 207 -11.00 1.78 20.56
CA LEU A 207 -9.65 1.58 20.03
C LEU A 207 -8.58 2.33 20.82
N ALA A 208 -8.89 3.53 21.33
CA ALA A 208 -7.95 4.33 22.13
C ALA A 208 -7.69 3.75 23.52
N GLN A 209 -8.59 2.93 24.04
CA GLN A 209 -8.47 2.32 25.38
C GLN A 209 -7.81 0.93 25.36
N VAL A 210 -7.62 0.34 24.18
CA VAL A 210 -6.98 -0.98 24.05
C VAL A 210 -5.51 -0.89 24.46
N GLN A 211 -5.12 -1.65 25.49
CA GLN A 211 -3.73 -1.75 25.90
C GLN A 211 -3.01 -2.92 25.20
N GLU A 212 -3.50 -4.15 25.35
CA GLU A 212 -2.86 -5.35 24.78
C GLU A 212 -3.85 -6.43 24.29
N ASN A 213 -5.10 -6.40 24.77
CA ASN A 213 -6.11 -7.41 24.42
C ASN A 213 -7.04 -6.93 23.30
N TYR A 214 -6.65 -7.21 22.05
CA TYR A 214 -7.43 -6.81 20.88
C TYR A 214 -8.65 -7.68 20.63
N ASP A 215 -8.66 -8.95 21.10
CA ASP A 215 -9.87 -9.79 21.05
C ASP A 215 -10.96 -9.23 21.95
N GLU A 216 -10.63 -8.77 23.16
CA GLU A 216 -11.58 -8.12 24.06
C GLU A 216 -12.14 -6.82 23.48
N ALA A 217 -11.30 -6.04 22.79
CA ALA A 217 -11.75 -4.85 22.08
C ALA A 217 -12.75 -5.18 20.96
N CYS A 218 -12.52 -6.26 20.21
CA CYS A 218 -13.49 -6.75 19.22
C CYS A 218 -14.81 -7.17 19.87
N VAL A 219 -14.75 -7.84 21.01
CA VAL A 219 -15.96 -8.20 21.78
C VAL A 219 -16.70 -6.95 22.25
N HIS A 220 -16.01 -5.92 22.74
CA HIS A 220 -16.64 -4.65 23.15
C HIS A 220 -17.31 -3.94 21.99
N LEU A 221 -16.70 -3.93 20.81
CA LEU A 221 -17.29 -3.38 19.58
C LEU A 221 -18.59 -4.12 19.23
N ALA A 222 -18.56 -5.46 19.25
CA ALA A 222 -19.74 -6.28 18.96
C ALA A 222 -20.86 -6.07 20.00
N GLN A 223 -20.51 -5.97 21.29
CA GLN A 223 -21.47 -5.67 22.34
C GLN A 223 -22.10 -4.29 22.19
N ALA A 224 -21.32 -3.30 21.74
CA ALA A 224 -21.86 -1.96 21.44
C ALA A 224 -22.87 -2.01 20.29
N ALA A 225 -22.60 -2.77 19.21
CA ALA A 225 -23.53 -2.98 18.11
C ALA A 225 -24.83 -3.64 18.58
N LEU A 226 -24.74 -4.74 19.36
CA LEU A 226 -25.90 -5.43 19.93
C LEU A 226 -26.73 -4.51 20.85
N LYS A 227 -26.07 -3.69 21.67
CA LYS A 227 -26.74 -2.71 22.55
C LYS A 227 -27.49 -1.65 21.76
N ASN A 228 -27.01 -1.33 20.55
CA ASN A 228 -27.64 -0.39 19.63
C ASN A 228 -28.63 -1.07 18.66
N ASN A 229 -29.09 -2.30 19.01
CA ASN A 229 -30.07 -3.10 18.29
C ASN A 229 -29.61 -3.52 16.88
N SER A 230 -28.35 -3.89 16.73
CA SER A 230 -27.92 -4.54 15.50
C SER A 230 -28.74 -5.81 15.24
N ASP A 231 -29.29 -5.92 14.05
CA ASP A 231 -30.14 -7.00 13.59
C ASP A 231 -29.44 -7.94 12.60
N ASP A 232 -28.13 -7.73 12.41
CA ASP A 232 -27.30 -8.53 11.51
C ASP A 232 -26.21 -9.34 12.20
N ASN A 233 -25.48 -10.15 11.41
CA ASN A 233 -24.24 -10.77 11.81
C ASN A 233 -23.20 -9.68 12.11
N ILE A 234 -22.40 -9.88 13.13
CA ILE A 234 -21.45 -8.86 13.61
C ILE A 234 -20.05 -9.42 13.58
N SER A 235 -19.20 -8.89 12.73
CA SER A 235 -17.81 -9.31 12.62
C SER A 235 -16.85 -8.14 12.57
N CYS A 236 -15.72 -8.30 13.27
CA CYS A 236 -14.63 -7.35 13.20
C CYS A 236 -13.26 -7.99 13.42
N GLN A 237 -12.24 -7.33 12.90
CA GLN A 237 -10.84 -7.66 13.10
C GLN A 237 -10.06 -6.40 13.40
N ILE A 238 -9.16 -6.45 14.37
CA ILE A 238 -8.23 -5.37 14.72
C ILE A 238 -6.83 -5.86 14.46
N ILE A 239 -6.04 -5.11 13.70
CA ILE A 239 -4.65 -5.41 13.40
C ILE A 239 -3.81 -4.17 13.73
N ARG A 240 -2.94 -4.27 14.74
CA ARG A 240 -2.00 -3.22 15.11
C ARG A 240 -0.61 -3.53 14.59
N VAL A 241 0.03 -2.55 13.96
CA VAL A 241 1.42 -2.63 13.53
C VAL A 241 2.35 -2.36 14.70
N ASN A 242 3.10 -3.37 15.15
CA ASN A 242 4.03 -3.25 16.28
C ASN A 242 5.43 -2.87 15.86
N SER A 243 5.92 -3.43 14.74
CA SER A 243 7.23 -3.11 14.17
C SER A 243 7.21 -3.24 12.66
N LEU A 244 8.12 -2.51 12.03
CA LEU A 244 8.33 -2.52 10.57
C LEU A 244 9.75 -3.00 10.26
N PRO A 245 9.97 -3.71 9.16
CA PRO A 245 11.30 -4.06 8.70
C PRO A 245 12.09 -2.82 8.27
N GLU A 246 13.41 -2.95 8.10
CA GLU A 246 14.16 -1.92 7.39
C GLU A 246 13.62 -1.74 5.97
N GLN A 247 13.51 -0.48 5.51
CA GLN A 247 13.02 -0.21 4.15
C GLN A 247 13.87 -0.92 3.10
N ASN A 248 13.23 -1.71 2.28
CA ASN A 248 13.85 -2.39 1.17
C ASN A 248 13.66 -1.58 -0.14
N ILE A 249 14.26 -2.10 -1.22
CA ILE A 249 14.20 -1.44 -2.54
C ILE A 249 12.78 -1.40 -3.11
N GLU A 250 11.95 -2.43 -2.84
CA GLU A 250 10.57 -2.49 -3.33
C GLU A 250 9.72 -1.40 -2.69
N ASP A 251 9.91 -1.13 -1.38
CA ASP A 251 9.20 -0.06 -0.66
C ASP A 251 9.56 1.32 -1.19
N ALA A 252 10.87 1.55 -1.37
CA ALA A 252 11.34 2.82 -1.93
C ALA A 252 10.82 3.01 -3.36
N THR A 253 10.85 1.95 -4.17
CA THR A 253 10.35 1.95 -5.53
C THR A 253 8.85 2.25 -5.55
N GLN A 254 8.06 1.56 -4.74
CA GLN A 254 6.62 1.71 -4.71
C GLN A 254 6.18 3.12 -4.30
N LYS A 255 6.80 3.70 -3.26
CA LYS A 255 6.53 5.08 -2.82
C LYS A 255 6.89 6.10 -3.87
N LEU A 256 8.06 5.97 -4.48
CA LEU A 256 8.56 6.95 -5.44
C LEU A 256 7.89 6.82 -6.81
N THR A 257 7.55 5.61 -7.27
CA THR A 257 6.83 5.41 -8.53
C THR A 257 5.38 5.88 -8.50
N ALA A 258 4.78 6.04 -7.32
CA ALA A 258 3.46 6.63 -7.15
C ALA A 258 3.45 8.17 -7.27
N LEU A 259 4.62 8.83 -7.18
CA LEU A 259 4.70 10.28 -7.29
C LEU A 259 4.59 10.73 -8.75
N PRO A 260 3.81 11.81 -9.02
CA PRO A 260 3.74 12.38 -10.36
C PRO A 260 5.09 12.99 -10.78
N PHE A 261 5.32 13.09 -12.06
CA PHE A 261 6.49 13.78 -12.58
C PHE A 261 6.41 15.27 -12.28
N PRO A 262 7.55 15.95 -12.02
CA PRO A 262 7.54 17.39 -11.83
C PRO A 262 7.05 18.09 -13.10
N PRO A 263 6.31 19.22 -12.97
CA PRO A 263 6.01 20.08 -14.11
C PRO A 263 7.31 20.72 -14.62
N ASN A 264 7.24 21.43 -15.76
CA ASN A 264 8.39 22.21 -16.26
C ASN A 264 8.92 23.14 -15.16
N LEU A 265 10.21 23.02 -14.88
CA LEU A 265 10.90 23.71 -13.80
C LEU A 265 11.70 24.91 -14.37
N ASP A 266 11.04 26.07 -14.41
CA ASP A 266 11.70 27.32 -14.77
C ASP A 266 12.51 27.90 -13.61
N VAL A 267 13.52 28.69 -13.92
CA VAL A 267 14.35 29.39 -12.91
C VAL A 267 13.46 30.25 -12.01
N GLY A 268 13.70 30.19 -10.72
CA GLY A 268 12.94 30.89 -9.68
C GLY A 268 11.72 30.12 -9.13
N LYS A 269 11.25 29.05 -9.81
CA LYS A 269 10.17 28.21 -9.31
C LYS A 269 10.60 27.44 -8.05
N VAL A 270 9.66 27.25 -7.13
CA VAL A 270 9.89 26.48 -5.89
C VAL A 270 9.07 25.21 -5.92
N ILE A 271 9.71 24.08 -5.62
CA ILE A 271 9.11 22.75 -5.54
C ILE A 271 9.61 22.05 -4.26
N ASP A 272 8.69 21.61 -3.42
CA ASP A 272 8.97 20.94 -2.13
C ASP A 272 9.99 21.69 -1.23
N GLY A 273 9.99 23.02 -1.29
CA GLY A 273 10.92 23.89 -0.55
C GLY A 273 12.30 24.11 -1.22
N TYR A 274 12.47 23.65 -2.45
CA TYR A 274 13.69 23.90 -3.26
C TYR A 274 13.42 24.88 -4.38
N ARG A 275 14.22 25.95 -4.45
CA ARG A 275 14.16 26.95 -5.53
C ARG A 275 15.09 26.56 -6.66
N ILE A 276 14.59 26.56 -7.88
CA ILE A 276 15.37 26.32 -9.10
C ILE A 276 16.25 27.53 -9.38
N GLU A 277 17.55 27.35 -9.38
CA GLU A 277 18.53 28.42 -9.70
C GLU A 277 18.96 28.38 -11.16
N LYS A 278 19.23 27.18 -11.69
CA LYS A 278 19.73 27.00 -13.06
C LYS A 278 19.52 25.56 -13.53
N GLU A 279 19.24 25.38 -14.82
CA GLU A 279 19.37 24.10 -15.47
C GLU A 279 20.85 23.80 -15.74
N LEU A 280 21.35 22.68 -15.22
CA LEU A 280 22.74 22.26 -15.42
C LEU A 280 22.90 21.35 -16.62
N HIS A 281 21.91 20.47 -16.84
CA HIS A 281 21.93 19.50 -17.93
C HIS A 281 20.51 19.04 -18.28
N ALA A 282 20.24 18.91 -19.57
CA ALA A 282 19.03 18.30 -20.10
C ALA A 282 19.38 17.23 -21.14
N SER A 283 18.72 16.09 -21.02
CA SER A 283 18.77 15.00 -21.98
C SER A 283 17.36 14.53 -22.33
N SER A 284 17.24 13.65 -23.32
CA SER A 284 15.95 13.03 -23.65
C SER A 284 15.36 12.22 -22.48
N ARG A 285 16.19 11.81 -21.51
CA ARG A 285 15.78 10.92 -20.39
C ARG A 285 15.61 11.65 -19.06
N SER A 286 16.41 12.66 -18.76
CA SER A 286 16.36 13.34 -17.46
C SER A 286 16.90 14.76 -17.56
N GLN A 287 16.50 15.59 -16.60
CA GLN A 287 17.02 16.95 -16.42
C GLN A 287 17.69 17.07 -15.05
N VAL A 288 18.71 17.91 -14.97
CA VAL A 288 19.44 18.19 -13.74
C VAL A 288 19.46 19.69 -13.52
N TYR A 289 19.02 20.12 -12.35
CA TYR A 289 18.93 21.51 -11.95
C TYR A 289 19.83 21.79 -10.75
N LEU A 290 20.43 22.95 -10.72
CA LEU A 290 20.96 23.55 -9.48
C LEU A 290 19.78 24.13 -8.71
N VAL A 291 19.65 23.74 -7.45
CA VAL A 291 18.57 24.21 -6.59
C VAL A 291 19.13 24.68 -5.24
N SER A 292 18.44 25.63 -4.61
CA SER A 292 18.71 26.04 -3.23
C SER A 292 17.53 25.72 -2.32
N ASP A 293 17.82 25.18 -1.17
CA ASP A 293 16.83 24.99 -0.10
C ASP A 293 16.41 26.36 0.44
N VAL A 294 15.11 26.65 0.40
CA VAL A 294 14.56 27.97 0.77
C VAL A 294 14.75 28.26 2.26
N GLU A 295 14.80 27.23 3.13
CA GLU A 295 14.94 27.38 4.58
C GLU A 295 16.40 27.50 5.01
N THR A 296 17.27 26.65 4.43
CA THR A 296 18.68 26.54 4.88
C THR A 296 19.66 27.30 3.97
N GLY A 297 19.25 27.63 2.76
CA GLY A 297 20.14 28.18 1.71
C GLY A 297 21.14 27.17 1.13
N GLY A 298 21.04 25.89 1.54
CA GLY A 298 21.91 24.81 1.04
C GLY A 298 21.70 24.57 -0.45
N ARG A 299 22.79 24.36 -1.21
CA ARG A 299 22.76 24.10 -2.66
C ARG A 299 22.83 22.61 -2.94
N PHE A 300 22.02 22.16 -3.89
CA PHE A 300 21.91 20.77 -4.32
C PHE A 300 21.74 20.68 -5.83
N CYS A 301 22.05 19.50 -6.38
CA CYS A 301 21.60 19.13 -7.73
C CYS A 301 20.31 18.31 -7.59
N MET A 302 19.23 18.77 -8.23
CA MET A 302 17.96 18.06 -8.35
C MET A 302 17.91 17.37 -9.70
N LYS A 303 17.79 16.02 -9.71
CA LYS A 303 17.56 15.25 -10.95
C LYS A 303 16.09 14.85 -11.04
N THR A 304 15.48 15.13 -12.20
CA THR A 304 14.08 14.81 -12.50
C THR A 304 14.00 13.86 -13.68
N PRO A 305 13.01 12.98 -13.76
CA PRO A 305 12.74 12.19 -14.96
C PRO A 305 12.20 13.10 -16.07
N SER A 306 12.37 12.68 -17.34
CA SER A 306 11.77 13.37 -18.46
C SER A 306 10.30 12.97 -18.62
N VAL A 307 9.44 13.96 -18.85
CA VAL A 307 8.00 13.76 -19.10
C VAL A 307 7.71 12.83 -20.28
N ASN A 308 8.66 12.65 -21.20
CA ASN A 308 8.53 11.74 -22.34
C ASN A 308 8.43 10.25 -21.93
N PHE A 309 8.69 9.92 -20.67
CA PHE A 309 8.71 8.56 -20.15
C PHE A 309 7.71 8.34 -19.02
N GLU A 310 6.73 9.21 -18.84
CA GLU A 310 5.73 9.15 -17.76
C GLU A 310 4.95 7.83 -17.77
N ASP A 311 4.65 7.27 -18.95
CA ASP A 311 3.96 5.99 -19.11
C ASP A 311 4.90 4.78 -19.14
N ASN A 312 6.21 4.95 -18.95
CA ASN A 312 7.18 3.86 -19.06
C ASN A 312 7.61 3.34 -17.68
N ALA A 313 6.90 2.33 -17.18
CA ALA A 313 7.16 1.73 -15.86
C ALA A 313 8.62 1.27 -15.69
N ALA A 314 9.23 0.63 -16.70
CA ALA A 314 10.61 0.15 -16.62
C ALA A 314 11.65 1.29 -16.56
N TYR A 315 11.32 2.44 -17.13
CA TYR A 315 12.14 3.63 -17.00
C TYR A 315 12.03 4.22 -15.60
N ILE A 316 10.80 4.35 -15.08
CA ILE A 316 10.52 4.87 -13.73
C ILE A 316 11.23 4.02 -12.68
N GLU A 317 11.12 2.69 -12.77
CA GLU A 317 11.83 1.77 -11.87
C GLU A 317 13.35 2.00 -11.89
N ARG A 318 13.96 2.15 -13.07
CA ARG A 318 15.41 2.41 -13.17
C ARG A 318 15.81 3.75 -12.58
N PHE A 319 14.98 4.79 -12.76
CA PHE A 319 15.23 6.11 -12.17
C PHE A 319 15.20 6.06 -10.64
N VAL A 320 14.23 5.36 -10.06
CA VAL A 320 14.13 5.15 -8.61
C VAL A 320 15.27 4.28 -8.10
N MET A 321 15.63 3.22 -8.83
CA MET A 321 16.74 2.33 -8.51
C MET A 321 18.07 3.08 -8.45
N GLU A 322 18.32 3.99 -9.39
CA GLU A 322 19.52 4.85 -9.40
C GLU A 322 19.64 5.65 -8.11
N SER A 323 18.55 6.30 -7.68
CA SER A 323 18.49 7.05 -6.43
C SER A 323 18.73 6.15 -5.20
N TRP A 324 18.10 4.98 -5.18
CA TRP A 324 18.19 4.04 -4.05
C TRP A 324 19.60 3.47 -3.90
N ILE A 325 20.23 3.02 -4.99
CA ILE A 325 21.61 2.49 -5.00
C ILE A 325 22.58 3.61 -4.59
N GLY A 326 22.46 4.78 -5.23
CA GLY A 326 23.35 5.90 -4.98
C GLY A 326 23.32 6.40 -3.53
N SER A 327 22.17 6.29 -2.85
CA SER A 327 22.04 6.66 -1.44
C SER A 327 22.81 5.74 -0.47
N ARG A 328 23.20 4.53 -0.92
CA ARG A 328 23.92 3.51 -0.13
C ARG A 328 25.41 3.43 -0.45
N ILE A 329 25.83 4.09 -1.52
CA ILE A 329 27.25 4.16 -1.88
C ILE A 329 27.92 5.28 -1.06
N HIS A 330 28.90 4.91 -0.26
CA HIS A 330 29.70 5.83 0.54
C HIS A 330 31.15 5.82 0.03
N ASN A 331 31.38 6.54 -1.07
CA ASN A 331 32.69 6.68 -1.67
C ASN A 331 32.90 8.15 -2.07
N HIS A 332 34.10 8.70 -1.83
CA HIS A 332 34.41 10.10 -2.13
C HIS A 332 34.52 10.41 -3.64
N HIS A 333 34.61 9.39 -4.49
CA HIS A 333 34.54 9.52 -5.96
C HIS A 333 33.13 9.40 -6.53
N VAL A 334 32.10 9.11 -5.68
CA VAL A 334 30.72 9.01 -6.09
C VAL A 334 29.91 10.14 -5.49
N VAL A 335 29.15 10.86 -6.32
CA VAL A 335 28.27 11.94 -5.89
C VAL A 335 27.28 11.42 -4.84
N LYS A 336 27.26 12.05 -3.68
CA LYS A 336 26.36 11.64 -2.58
C LYS A 336 24.92 11.99 -2.92
N ILE A 337 24.03 11.00 -2.87
CA ILE A 337 22.58 11.22 -2.87
C ILE A 337 22.15 11.75 -1.50
N ILE A 338 21.34 12.80 -1.51
CA ILE A 338 20.83 13.48 -0.31
C ILE A 338 19.36 13.10 -0.13
N ASN A 339 19.03 12.53 1.02
CA ASN A 339 17.65 12.24 1.40
C ASN A 339 17.23 13.21 2.52
N PRO A 340 16.67 14.37 2.17
CA PRO A 340 16.19 15.31 3.18
C PRO A 340 14.93 14.73 3.85
N ASN A 341 14.77 15.06 5.13
CA ASN A 341 13.57 14.67 5.89
C ASN A 341 12.39 15.63 5.58
N LYS A 342 12.10 15.82 4.27
CA LYS A 342 11.00 16.65 3.78
C LYS A 342 10.07 15.78 2.92
N PRO A 343 8.74 15.95 3.04
CA PRO A 343 7.80 15.26 2.18
C PRO A 343 8.03 15.65 0.71
N LYS A 344 7.95 14.66 -0.19
CA LYS A 344 8.05 14.87 -1.64
C LYS A 344 6.67 14.78 -2.26
N THR A 345 6.33 15.74 -3.12
CA THR A 345 5.09 15.72 -3.90
C THR A 345 5.30 15.32 -5.36
N TYR A 346 6.57 15.23 -5.79
CA TYR A 346 6.95 14.85 -7.16
C TYR A 346 8.12 13.87 -7.17
N LEU A 347 8.25 13.15 -8.28
CA LEU A 347 9.36 12.21 -8.50
C LEU A 347 10.65 12.95 -8.90
N TYR A 348 11.55 13.08 -7.96
CA TYR A 348 12.93 13.59 -8.15
C TYR A 348 13.84 13.04 -7.07
N TYR A 349 15.14 13.20 -7.22
CA TYR A 349 16.09 13.02 -6.13
C TYR A 349 17.15 14.13 -6.11
N LEU A 350 17.75 14.32 -4.93
CA LEU A 350 18.78 15.32 -4.70
C LEU A 350 20.15 14.67 -4.60
N MET A 351 21.14 15.39 -5.15
CA MET A 351 22.56 15.04 -5.05
C MET A 351 23.33 16.24 -4.47
N ALA A 352 24.44 15.95 -3.83
CA ALA A 352 25.36 17.00 -3.43
C ALA A 352 25.79 17.84 -4.64
N TYR A 353 25.72 19.16 -4.52
CA TYR A 353 26.31 20.05 -5.51
C TYR A 353 27.83 20.09 -5.35
N ILE A 354 28.54 19.84 -6.44
CA ILE A 354 29.99 19.94 -6.51
C ILE A 354 30.33 21.14 -7.41
N ASP A 355 30.98 22.12 -6.83
CA ASP A 355 31.46 23.27 -7.57
C ASP A 355 32.74 22.88 -8.33
N GLY A 356 32.61 22.67 -9.63
CA GLY A 356 33.70 22.20 -10.48
C GLY A 356 33.31 22.14 -11.96
N ILE A 357 34.21 21.66 -12.77
CA ILE A 357 34.03 21.48 -14.22
C ILE A 357 33.86 19.99 -14.56
N THR A 358 33.13 19.73 -15.63
CA THR A 358 32.99 18.35 -16.14
C THR A 358 34.30 17.85 -16.77
N LEU A 359 34.50 16.53 -16.79
CA LEU A 359 35.65 15.95 -17.50
C LEU A 359 35.69 16.36 -18.98
N ALA A 360 34.54 16.48 -19.63
CA ALA A 360 34.45 16.97 -21.03
C ALA A 360 34.96 18.41 -21.17
N GLN A 361 34.63 19.28 -20.22
CA GLN A 361 35.13 20.64 -20.19
C GLN A 361 36.65 20.68 -19.88
N TRP A 362 37.10 19.87 -18.93
CA TRP A 362 38.51 19.75 -18.58
C TRP A 362 39.36 19.29 -19.82
N ILE A 363 38.88 18.27 -20.55
CA ILE A 363 39.54 17.81 -21.79
C ILE A 363 39.66 18.95 -22.83
N LYS A 364 38.59 19.74 -22.97
CA LYS A 364 38.57 20.88 -23.93
C LYS A 364 39.56 21.98 -23.51
N GLU A 365 39.69 22.25 -22.23
CA GLU A 365 40.59 23.25 -21.66
C GLU A 365 42.05 22.78 -21.59
N ASN A 366 42.27 21.46 -21.62
CA ASN A 366 43.59 20.82 -21.55
C ASN A 366 43.80 19.86 -22.75
N PRO A 367 44.01 20.40 -23.98
CA PRO A 367 44.10 19.57 -25.19
C PRO A 367 45.32 18.63 -25.23
N ASN A 368 46.38 18.95 -24.47
CA ASN A 368 47.61 18.12 -24.36
C ASN A 368 48.02 17.98 -22.87
N PRO A 369 47.25 17.26 -22.06
CA PRO A 369 47.55 17.19 -20.66
C PRO A 369 48.76 16.28 -20.39
N PRO A 370 49.52 16.55 -19.31
CA PRO A 370 50.55 15.61 -18.85
C PRO A 370 49.96 14.21 -18.57
N VAL A 371 50.68 13.15 -18.97
CA VAL A 371 50.23 11.76 -18.80
C VAL A 371 49.86 11.47 -17.33
N GLN A 372 50.60 12.02 -16.39
CA GLN A 372 50.33 11.87 -14.95
C GLN A 372 48.92 12.37 -14.54
N ASN A 373 48.48 13.48 -15.13
CA ASN A 373 47.14 14.01 -14.83
C ASN A 373 46.03 13.11 -15.42
N VAL A 374 46.26 12.55 -16.62
CA VAL A 374 45.35 11.59 -17.25
C VAL A 374 45.25 10.32 -16.41
N THR A 375 46.42 9.76 -16.03
CA THR A 375 46.48 8.56 -15.18
C THR A 375 45.77 8.77 -13.86
N TYR A 376 46.01 9.90 -13.20
CA TYR A 376 45.33 10.25 -11.93
C TYR A 376 43.81 10.29 -12.09
N ILE A 377 43.29 10.91 -13.16
CA ILE A 377 41.84 10.96 -13.41
C ILE A 377 41.28 9.57 -13.68
N ILE A 378 41.97 8.74 -14.48
CA ILE A 378 41.52 7.39 -14.79
C ILE A 378 41.46 6.51 -13.53
N GLU A 379 42.48 6.61 -12.67
CA GLU A 379 42.52 5.88 -11.39
C GLU A 379 41.35 6.23 -10.44
N GLN A 380 40.73 7.41 -10.62
CA GLN A 380 39.57 7.84 -9.81
C GLN A 380 38.23 7.32 -10.40
N VAL A 381 38.22 6.89 -11.67
CA VAL A 381 36.99 6.46 -12.37
C VAL A 381 36.85 4.94 -12.41
N VAL A 382 37.95 4.22 -12.27
CA VAL A 382 38.03 2.74 -12.25
C VAL A 382 37.95 2.23 -10.81
#